data_aca2d1c1673fc328c18330dcbe1eb755
#
_entry.id   aca2d1c1673fc328c18330dcbe1eb755
#
_cell.length_a   1.000
_cell.length_b   1.000
_cell.length_c   1.000
_cell.angle_alpha   90.00
_cell.angle_beta   90.00
_cell.angle_gamma   90.00
#
_symmetry.space_group_name_H-M   'P 1'
#
loop_
_entity.id
_entity.type
_entity.pdbx_description
1 polymer ?
#
loop_
_entity_poly.entity_id
_entity_poly.type
_entity_poly.pdbx_seq_one_letter_code
_entity_poly.pdbx_strand_id
1 'polypeptide(L)'
;MADSIKNVVLHAPNIHTGGGLVLLQEFFSTPGLPVRWAQLDERVKNSTKLPPNIVKHFVNRSVISRLWAEWRLWRTTTENDVVLCFHGLPPLLPLRGQVVVFVQNRILFETGSLAGYSFITKIRLAIERLWTRMMRGNCDRYIVQTLSMATAVQHCLGRDITVSVLPFASVINASSAEKKPTCVKKYDFVYVASGEAHKNHSNLLEAWRLLADAGLKPSLALTINPQSFPLLSGEITRYTHEYGLNIVNLDQVPAMSISSLYQSSSALIFPSKTESLGLPLVEATQHGLPVLASELDYVRDVIEPVETFNPNSPVSIARAVRRFLGNVEPTVQMRSAEEFLAEVLR
;
A
#
# COMPACT_ATOMS: atom_id res chain seq x y z
N MET A 1 29.99 29.12 1.64
CA MET A 1 29.94 28.48 0.31
C MET A 1 28.45 28.29 0.02
N ALA A 2 27.93 28.98 -1.01
CA ALA A 2 26.54 28.76 -1.42
C ALA A 2 26.45 27.32 -1.93
N ASP A 3 25.68 26.47 -1.26
CA ASP A 3 25.34 25.15 -1.78
C ASP A 3 24.68 25.35 -3.15
N SER A 4 25.37 24.95 -4.22
CA SER A 4 24.80 24.99 -5.56
C SER A 4 23.57 24.12 -5.54
N ILE A 5 22.41 24.70 -5.82
CA ILE A 5 21.12 23.96 -5.88
C ILE A 5 21.31 22.83 -6.89
N LYS A 6 21.37 21.60 -6.40
CA LYS A 6 21.47 20.42 -7.26
C LYS A 6 20.17 20.26 -8.04
N ASN A 7 20.26 19.99 -9.33
CA ASN A 7 19.11 19.71 -10.15
C ASN A 7 18.58 18.30 -9.89
N VAL A 8 17.28 18.13 -9.79
CA VAL A 8 16.65 16.82 -9.66
C VAL A 8 16.29 16.28 -11.06
N VAL A 9 16.64 15.04 -11.30
CA VAL A 9 16.18 14.22 -12.43
C VAL A 9 15.24 13.16 -11.88
N LEU A 10 13.98 13.20 -12.29
CA LEU A 10 12.98 12.25 -11.80
C LEU A 10 12.85 11.06 -12.75
N HIS A 11 13.09 9.85 -12.24
CA HIS A 11 12.93 8.59 -12.99
C HIS A 11 11.79 7.74 -12.42
N ALA A 12 10.62 7.78 -13.08
CA ALA A 12 9.38 7.14 -12.65
C ALA A 12 8.66 6.38 -13.79
N PRO A 13 9.36 5.53 -14.59
CA PRO A 13 8.80 4.93 -15.81
C PRO A 13 7.73 3.85 -15.56
N ASN A 14 7.50 3.45 -14.30
CA ASN A 14 6.55 2.38 -13.92
C ASN A 14 5.42 2.88 -13.03
N ILE A 15 5.40 4.15 -12.65
CA ILE A 15 4.40 4.69 -11.73
C ILE A 15 3.20 5.18 -12.54
N HIS A 16 2.04 4.51 -12.39
CA HIS A 16 0.81 4.86 -13.13
C HIS A 16 -0.48 4.57 -12.38
N THR A 17 -0.44 3.85 -11.24
CA THR A 17 -1.62 3.48 -10.43
C THR A 17 -1.25 3.38 -8.95
N GLY A 18 -2.29 3.29 -8.10
CA GLY A 18 -2.14 3.02 -6.66
C GLY A 18 -1.40 4.11 -5.89
N GLY A 19 -0.88 3.74 -4.74
CA GLY A 19 -0.18 4.65 -3.82
C GLY A 19 1.01 5.37 -4.45
N GLY A 20 1.74 4.71 -5.36
CA GLY A 20 2.85 5.33 -6.07
C GLY A 20 2.42 6.52 -6.92
N LEU A 21 1.26 6.45 -7.58
CA LEU A 21 0.71 7.56 -8.36
C LEU A 21 0.27 8.72 -7.44
N VAL A 22 -0.37 8.41 -6.31
CA VAL A 22 -0.77 9.41 -5.30
C VAL A 22 0.45 10.18 -4.81
N LEU A 23 1.53 9.49 -4.44
CA LEU A 23 2.78 10.11 -4.01
C LEU A 23 3.45 10.93 -5.12
N LEU A 24 3.41 10.46 -6.38
CA LEU A 24 3.94 11.20 -7.53
C LEU A 24 3.17 12.50 -7.77
N GLN A 25 1.85 12.48 -7.64
CA GLN A 25 0.99 13.65 -7.75
C GLN A 25 1.28 14.66 -6.63
N GLU A 26 1.42 14.19 -5.40
CA GLU A 26 1.77 15.03 -4.26
C GLU A 26 3.16 15.66 -4.45
N PHE A 27 4.15 14.87 -4.92
CA PHE A 27 5.47 15.36 -5.25
C PHE A 27 5.39 16.52 -6.26
N PHE A 28 4.63 16.37 -7.34
CA PHE A 28 4.47 17.42 -8.34
C PHE A 28 3.61 18.62 -7.90
N SER A 29 2.85 18.49 -6.84
CA SER A 29 2.05 19.58 -6.25
C SER A 29 2.90 20.53 -5.39
N THR A 30 4.14 20.15 -5.08
CA THR A 30 5.06 20.98 -4.29
C THR A 30 5.56 22.16 -5.13
N PRO A 31 5.37 23.43 -4.68
CA PRO A 31 5.87 24.60 -5.40
C PRO A 31 7.40 24.66 -5.45
N GLY A 32 7.95 25.16 -6.57
CA GLY A 32 9.39 25.44 -6.67
C GLY A 32 10.30 24.22 -6.78
N LEU A 33 9.77 23.06 -7.20
CA LEU A 33 10.57 21.85 -7.37
C LEU A 33 11.75 22.08 -8.31
N PRO A 34 13.01 21.77 -7.91
CA PRO A 34 14.19 21.92 -8.75
C PRO A 34 14.33 20.75 -9.76
N VAL A 35 13.21 20.29 -10.34
CA VAL A 35 13.18 19.17 -11.29
C VAL A 35 13.54 19.70 -12.68
N ARG A 36 14.72 19.32 -13.18
CA ARG A 36 15.20 19.67 -14.50
C ARG A 36 14.42 18.97 -15.61
N TRP A 37 14.22 17.65 -15.45
CA TRP A 37 13.42 16.83 -16.37
C TRP A 37 12.96 15.54 -15.69
N ALA A 38 11.92 14.91 -16.26
CA ALA A 38 11.32 13.70 -15.71
C ALA A 38 11.09 12.64 -16.80
N GLN A 39 11.34 11.37 -16.46
CA GLN A 39 10.86 10.21 -17.22
C GLN A 39 9.65 9.63 -16.51
N LEU A 40 8.53 9.56 -17.19
CA LEU A 40 7.24 9.17 -16.65
C LEU A 40 6.64 8.03 -17.46
N ASP A 41 5.82 7.21 -16.83
CA ASP A 41 5.02 6.21 -17.55
C ASP A 41 4.04 6.91 -18.50
N GLU A 42 3.90 6.44 -19.73
CA GLU A 42 3.01 7.03 -20.74
C GLU A 42 1.56 7.10 -20.29
N ARG A 43 1.13 6.17 -19.45
CA ARG A 43 -0.25 6.08 -18.91
C ARG A 43 -0.64 7.26 -18.02
N VAL A 44 0.32 7.98 -17.43
CA VAL A 44 0.03 9.16 -16.60
C VAL A 44 -0.14 10.45 -17.41
N LYS A 45 0.11 10.42 -18.72
CA LYS A 45 0.08 11.61 -19.58
C LYS A 45 -1.24 12.39 -19.49
N ASN A 46 -2.36 11.70 -19.40
CA ASN A 46 -3.70 12.28 -19.38
C ASN A 46 -4.36 12.28 -18.00
N SER A 47 -3.77 11.63 -17.01
CA SER A 47 -4.39 11.39 -15.69
C SER A 47 -3.80 12.23 -14.56
N THR A 48 -2.69 12.91 -14.80
CA THR A 48 -1.94 13.64 -13.77
C THR A 48 -1.73 15.09 -14.19
N LYS A 49 -2.00 16.02 -13.28
CA LYS A 49 -1.63 17.43 -13.47
C LYS A 49 -0.11 17.55 -13.36
N LEU A 50 0.55 17.52 -14.50
CA LEU A 50 2.01 17.62 -14.57
C LEU A 50 2.43 19.09 -14.69
N PRO A 51 3.44 19.54 -13.92
CA PRO A 51 3.93 20.91 -13.99
C PRO A 51 4.34 21.28 -15.42
N PRO A 52 3.91 22.44 -15.96
CA PRO A 52 4.19 22.81 -17.35
C PRO A 52 5.68 23.04 -17.62
N ASN A 53 6.42 23.49 -16.62
CA ASN A 53 7.82 23.97 -16.75
C ASN A 53 8.87 22.86 -16.71
N ILE A 54 8.47 21.58 -16.56
CA ILE A 54 9.39 20.44 -16.48
C ILE A 54 9.42 19.75 -17.85
N VAL A 55 10.61 19.47 -18.38
CA VAL A 55 10.77 18.63 -19.58
C VAL A 55 10.39 17.20 -19.26
N LYS A 56 9.44 16.62 -20.01
CA LYS A 56 8.89 15.29 -19.76
C LYS A 56 9.19 14.34 -20.90
N HIS A 57 9.67 13.15 -20.56
CA HIS A 57 9.87 12.04 -21.48
C HIS A 57 8.96 10.89 -21.06
N PHE A 58 8.00 10.52 -21.91
CA PHE A 58 7.10 9.41 -21.65
C PHE A 58 7.68 8.10 -22.11
N VAL A 59 7.58 7.08 -21.27
CA VAL A 59 8.11 5.74 -21.46
C VAL A 59 6.95 4.76 -21.59
N ASN A 60 6.85 4.05 -22.71
CA ASN A 60 5.81 3.05 -22.89
C ASN A 60 6.20 1.67 -22.28
N ARG A 61 5.27 0.71 -22.32
CA ARG A 61 5.45 -0.61 -21.69
C ARG A 61 6.51 -1.51 -22.34
N SER A 62 7.01 -1.17 -23.53
CA SER A 62 7.94 -2.04 -24.24
C SER A 62 9.31 -2.07 -23.56
N VAL A 63 9.95 -3.23 -23.59
CA VAL A 63 11.32 -3.41 -23.07
C VAL A 63 12.28 -2.44 -23.76
N ILE A 64 12.14 -2.27 -25.07
CA ILE A 64 12.97 -1.37 -25.87
C ILE A 64 12.84 0.08 -25.37
N SER A 65 11.60 0.55 -25.13
CA SER A 65 11.39 1.92 -24.62
C SER A 65 12.02 2.12 -23.23
N ARG A 66 12.01 1.08 -22.39
CA ARG A 66 12.66 1.11 -21.08
C ARG A 66 14.17 1.14 -21.15
N LEU A 67 14.77 0.33 -22.04
CA LEU A 67 16.21 0.37 -22.29
C LEU A 67 16.65 1.74 -22.87
N TRP A 68 15.85 2.33 -23.76
CA TRP A 68 16.08 3.68 -24.24
C TRP A 68 15.96 4.75 -23.13
N ALA A 69 15.06 4.54 -22.16
CA ALA A 69 14.94 5.43 -21.01
C ALA A 69 16.19 5.33 -20.12
N GLU A 70 16.69 4.12 -19.84
CA GLU A 70 17.94 3.90 -19.09
C GLU A 70 19.15 4.50 -19.81
N TRP A 71 19.26 4.29 -21.14
CA TRP A 71 20.34 4.87 -21.94
C TRP A 71 20.29 6.40 -21.93
N ARG A 72 19.11 7.01 -22.08
CA ARG A 72 18.91 8.46 -21.99
C ARG A 72 19.32 8.96 -20.60
N LEU A 73 18.89 8.29 -19.53
CA LEU A 73 19.25 8.63 -18.17
C LEU A 73 20.77 8.69 -18.02
N TRP A 74 21.46 7.62 -18.43
CA TRP A 74 22.92 7.53 -18.38
C TRP A 74 23.61 8.64 -19.20
N ARG A 75 23.11 8.96 -20.40
CA ARG A 75 23.75 9.93 -21.28
C ARG A 75 23.54 11.39 -20.84
N THR A 76 22.42 11.72 -20.20
CA THR A 76 22.04 13.10 -19.90
C THR A 76 22.28 13.52 -18.46
N THR A 77 22.55 12.58 -17.57
CA THR A 77 22.88 12.86 -16.16
C THR A 77 24.29 13.42 -16.04
N THR A 78 24.42 14.49 -15.27
CA THR A 78 25.69 15.17 -14.96
C THR A 78 26.05 15.01 -13.48
N GLU A 79 27.26 15.34 -13.09
CA GLU A 79 27.74 15.26 -11.69
C GLU A 79 26.95 16.17 -10.74
N ASN A 80 26.33 17.22 -11.26
CA ASN A 80 25.52 18.17 -10.49
C ASN A 80 24.06 17.74 -10.33
N ASP A 81 23.67 16.59 -10.88
CA ASP A 81 22.29 16.08 -10.81
C ASP A 81 22.12 15.12 -9.62
N VAL A 82 20.92 15.17 -9.02
CA VAL A 82 20.40 14.12 -8.15
C VAL A 82 19.33 13.35 -8.92
N VAL A 83 19.58 12.08 -9.19
CA VAL A 83 18.61 11.21 -9.86
C VAL A 83 17.74 10.53 -8.83
N LEU A 84 16.46 10.89 -8.79
CA LEU A 84 15.45 10.26 -7.93
C LEU A 84 14.72 9.14 -8.69
N CYS A 85 15.12 7.90 -8.44
CA CYS A 85 14.44 6.71 -8.93
C CYS A 85 13.17 6.45 -8.12
N PHE A 86 12.06 7.07 -8.54
CA PHE A 86 10.79 7.07 -7.80
C PHE A 86 10.02 5.74 -7.91
N HIS A 87 10.43 4.86 -8.81
CA HIS A 87 9.80 3.55 -9.04
C HIS A 87 10.40 2.40 -8.22
N GLY A 88 11.39 2.69 -7.37
CA GLY A 88 11.95 1.74 -6.41
C GLY A 88 13.03 0.80 -6.94
N LEU A 89 13.48 0.95 -8.20
CA LEU A 89 14.57 0.19 -8.78
C LEU A 89 15.79 1.07 -9.04
N PRO A 90 17.03 0.60 -8.77
CA PRO A 90 18.24 1.31 -9.15
C PRO A 90 18.41 1.32 -10.69
N PRO A 91 19.10 2.31 -11.27
CA PRO A 91 19.35 2.36 -12.70
C PRO A 91 20.22 1.20 -13.18
N LEU A 92 20.02 0.77 -14.42
CA LEU A 92 20.81 -0.33 -15.03
C LEU A 92 22.29 0.05 -15.21
N LEU A 93 22.56 1.30 -15.52
CA LEU A 93 23.90 1.80 -15.78
C LEU A 93 24.36 2.73 -14.65
N PRO A 94 25.67 2.70 -14.31
CA PRO A 94 26.21 3.65 -13.33
C PRO A 94 26.12 5.07 -13.89
N LEU A 95 25.57 5.99 -13.09
CA LEU A 95 25.35 7.38 -13.47
C LEU A 95 26.46 8.28 -12.94
N ARG A 96 26.64 9.47 -13.51
CA ARG A 96 27.63 10.45 -13.04
C ARG A 96 27.13 11.25 -11.83
N GLY A 97 25.81 11.45 -11.73
CA GLY A 97 25.17 12.16 -10.62
C GLY A 97 24.89 11.27 -9.42
N GLN A 98 24.44 11.87 -8.33
CA GLN A 98 24.03 11.17 -7.14
C GLN A 98 22.72 10.41 -7.38
N VAL A 99 22.68 9.12 -7.09
CA VAL A 99 21.49 8.27 -7.30
C VAL A 99 20.79 8.00 -5.98
N VAL A 100 19.50 8.33 -5.92
CA VAL A 100 18.61 8.08 -4.78
C VAL A 100 17.46 7.21 -5.23
N VAL A 101 17.28 6.06 -4.60
CA VAL A 101 16.17 5.12 -4.91
C VAL A 101 15.11 5.24 -3.83
N PHE A 102 13.90 5.68 -4.20
CA PHE A 102 12.75 5.73 -3.30
C PHE A 102 11.96 4.42 -3.39
N VAL A 103 12.04 3.61 -2.35
CA VAL A 103 11.48 2.26 -2.32
C VAL A 103 10.00 2.31 -1.92
N GLN A 104 9.13 1.93 -2.85
CA GLN A 104 7.67 1.92 -2.66
C GLN A 104 7.05 0.52 -2.69
N ASN A 105 7.83 -0.52 -2.99
CA ASN A 105 7.32 -1.89 -3.10
C ASN A 105 8.11 -2.83 -2.17
N ARG A 106 7.52 -3.12 -1.01
CA ARG A 106 8.11 -4.01 -0.01
C ARG A 106 8.33 -5.43 -0.52
N ILE A 107 7.47 -5.92 -1.42
CA ILE A 107 7.55 -7.28 -1.96
C ILE A 107 8.90 -7.56 -2.64
N LEU A 108 9.57 -6.54 -3.17
CA LEU A 108 10.89 -6.68 -3.79
C LEU A 108 11.99 -7.06 -2.80
N PHE A 109 11.82 -6.72 -1.53
CA PHE A 109 12.83 -6.89 -0.47
C PHE A 109 12.47 -7.99 0.53
N GLU A 110 11.30 -8.60 0.40
CA GLU A 110 10.90 -9.75 1.21
C GLU A 110 11.20 -11.07 0.52
N THR A 111 11.60 -12.08 1.29
CA THR A 111 11.82 -13.46 0.83
C THR A 111 10.53 -14.30 0.85
N GLY A 112 9.40 -13.68 1.23
CA GLY A 112 8.12 -14.35 1.40
C GLY A 112 7.58 -15.02 0.13
N SER A 113 6.69 -15.99 0.32
CA SER A 113 6.03 -16.72 -0.76
C SER A 113 5.22 -15.78 -1.65
N LEU A 114 5.35 -15.95 -2.96
CA LEU A 114 4.54 -15.29 -3.99
C LEU A 114 3.25 -16.09 -4.30
N ALA A 115 2.77 -16.91 -3.38
CA ALA A 115 1.50 -17.63 -3.52
C ALA A 115 0.35 -16.61 -3.75
N GLY A 116 -0.58 -16.94 -4.63
CA GLY A 116 -1.70 -16.05 -4.99
C GLY A 116 -1.41 -15.06 -6.12
N TYR A 117 -0.15 -14.87 -6.52
CA TYR A 117 0.17 -14.07 -7.71
C TYR A 117 0.13 -14.90 -8.99
N SER A 118 -0.25 -14.27 -10.11
CA SER A 118 -0.19 -14.89 -11.42
C SER A 118 1.25 -15.27 -11.80
N PHE A 119 1.41 -16.26 -12.67
CA PHE A 119 2.74 -16.73 -13.12
C PHE A 119 3.57 -15.59 -13.73
N ILE A 120 2.94 -14.74 -14.55
CA ILE A 120 3.59 -13.56 -15.17
C ILE A 120 4.07 -12.58 -14.09
N THR A 121 3.26 -12.32 -13.08
CA THR A 121 3.63 -11.44 -11.95
C THR A 121 4.80 -12.02 -11.15
N LYS A 122 4.82 -13.34 -10.92
CA LYS A 122 5.94 -14.02 -10.24
C LYS A 122 7.25 -13.85 -10.99
N ILE A 123 7.24 -14.05 -12.32
CA ILE A 123 8.44 -13.87 -13.16
C ILE A 123 8.90 -12.40 -13.08
N ARG A 124 7.98 -11.44 -13.24
CA ARG A 124 8.32 -10.02 -13.16
C ARG A 124 8.96 -9.68 -11.83
N LEU A 125 8.36 -10.08 -10.70
CA LEU A 125 8.90 -9.83 -9.37
C LEU A 125 10.26 -10.49 -9.15
N ALA A 126 10.48 -11.71 -9.70
CA ALA A 126 11.77 -12.37 -9.64
C ALA A 126 12.86 -11.60 -10.40
N ILE A 127 12.54 -11.08 -11.59
CA ILE A 127 13.44 -10.24 -12.39
C ILE A 127 13.74 -8.92 -11.65
N GLU A 128 12.73 -8.24 -11.10
CA GLU A 128 12.90 -7.00 -10.35
C GLU A 128 13.74 -7.21 -9.08
N ARG A 129 13.53 -8.32 -8.36
CA ARG A 129 14.37 -8.72 -7.20
C ARG A 129 15.82 -8.94 -7.58
N LEU A 130 16.05 -9.67 -8.70
CA LEU A 130 17.40 -9.91 -9.21
C LEU A 130 18.06 -8.59 -9.64
N TRP A 131 17.34 -7.76 -10.37
CA TRP A 131 17.79 -6.43 -10.78
C TRP A 131 18.26 -5.60 -9.59
N THR A 132 17.39 -5.46 -8.56
CA THR A 132 17.69 -4.68 -7.37
C THR A 132 18.97 -5.15 -6.68
N ARG A 133 19.18 -6.47 -6.59
CA ARG A 133 20.40 -7.05 -5.98
C ARG A 133 21.64 -6.82 -6.82
N MET A 134 21.56 -7.03 -8.13
CA MET A 134 22.70 -6.88 -9.04
C MET A 134 23.13 -5.43 -9.22
N MET A 135 22.16 -4.51 -9.29
CA MET A 135 22.41 -3.08 -9.54
C MET A 135 22.46 -2.25 -8.24
N ARG A 136 22.55 -2.89 -7.06
CA ARG A 136 22.61 -2.17 -5.77
C ARG A 136 23.74 -1.17 -5.69
N GLY A 137 24.88 -1.44 -6.34
CA GLY A 137 26.03 -0.55 -6.41
C GLY A 137 25.86 0.69 -7.26
N ASN A 138 24.76 0.78 -8.07
CA ASN A 138 24.43 1.96 -8.85
C ASN A 138 23.55 2.96 -8.06
N CYS A 139 23.42 2.78 -6.75
CA CYS A 139 22.61 3.60 -5.87
C CYS A 139 23.44 4.09 -4.71
N ASP A 140 23.46 5.41 -4.46
CA ASP A 140 24.18 6.01 -3.34
C ASP A 140 23.38 5.96 -2.04
N ARG A 141 22.03 6.04 -2.15
CA ARG A 141 21.14 6.04 -1.00
C ARG A 141 19.76 5.51 -1.34
N TYR A 142 19.26 4.65 -0.48
CA TYR A 142 17.86 4.20 -0.49
C TYR A 142 17.04 5.06 0.47
N ILE A 143 15.87 5.51 0.03
CA ILE A 143 14.86 6.16 0.86
C ILE A 143 13.68 5.19 1.02
N VAL A 144 13.26 4.98 2.25
CA VAL A 144 12.12 4.15 2.64
C VAL A 144 11.17 4.96 3.51
N GLN A 145 9.96 4.47 3.71
CA GLN A 145 8.93 5.20 4.42
C GLN A 145 8.74 4.75 5.88
N THR A 146 9.24 3.55 6.24
CA THR A 146 9.07 2.98 7.59
C THR A 146 10.35 2.29 8.06
N LEU A 147 10.48 2.11 9.38
CA LEU A 147 11.62 1.41 9.99
C LEU A 147 11.65 -0.07 9.60
N SER A 148 10.47 -0.72 9.58
CA SER A 148 10.38 -2.12 9.14
C SER A 148 10.80 -2.29 7.68
N MET A 149 10.56 -1.29 6.84
CA MET A 149 11.01 -1.27 5.46
C MET A 149 12.53 -1.07 5.35
N ALA A 150 13.12 -0.22 6.20
CA ALA A 150 14.59 -0.06 6.28
C ALA A 150 15.27 -1.38 6.63
N THR A 151 14.73 -2.07 7.62
CA THR A 151 15.22 -3.39 8.04
C THR A 151 15.13 -4.42 6.90
N ALA A 152 14.01 -4.45 6.17
CA ALA A 152 13.84 -5.36 5.03
C ALA A 152 14.84 -5.08 3.90
N VAL A 153 15.06 -3.81 3.56
CA VAL A 153 16.02 -3.39 2.52
C VAL A 153 17.46 -3.78 2.94
N GLN A 154 17.86 -3.46 4.17
CA GLN A 154 19.19 -3.81 4.69
C GLN A 154 19.41 -5.33 4.77
N HIS A 155 18.39 -6.10 5.17
CA HIS A 155 18.46 -7.56 5.18
C HIS A 155 18.63 -8.15 3.78
N CYS A 156 17.98 -7.56 2.78
CA CYS A 156 18.01 -8.06 1.39
C CYS A 156 19.28 -7.67 0.63
N LEU A 157 19.76 -6.41 0.80
CA LEU A 157 20.86 -5.84 0.01
C LEU A 157 22.20 -5.78 0.74
N GLY A 158 22.23 -5.96 2.04
CA GLY A 158 23.42 -5.84 2.89
C GLY A 158 23.35 -4.62 3.81
N ARG A 159 24.11 -4.66 4.91
CA ARG A 159 24.16 -3.56 5.90
C ARG A 159 25.09 -2.41 5.50
N ASP A 160 25.86 -2.60 4.45
CA ASP A 160 26.79 -1.65 3.86
C ASP A 160 26.11 -0.54 3.04
N ILE A 161 24.82 -0.69 2.74
CA ILE A 161 24.05 0.31 2.01
C ILE A 161 23.53 1.44 2.90
N THR A 162 23.48 2.65 2.36
CA THR A 162 22.89 3.81 3.03
C THR A 162 21.38 3.79 2.88
N VAL A 163 20.65 3.68 3.99
CA VAL A 163 19.18 3.73 4.02
C VAL A 163 18.72 4.87 4.91
N SER A 164 17.80 5.70 4.41
CA SER A 164 17.17 6.79 5.17
C SER A 164 15.67 6.56 5.27
N VAL A 165 15.11 6.72 6.46
CA VAL A 165 13.66 6.67 6.68
C VAL A 165 13.10 8.07 6.53
N LEU A 166 12.35 8.33 5.44
CA LEU A 166 11.73 9.62 5.14
C LEU A 166 10.29 9.36 4.71
N PRO A 167 9.36 9.26 5.66
CA PRO A 167 7.93 9.09 5.37
C PRO A 167 7.40 10.29 4.57
N PHE A 168 6.62 10.00 3.54
CA PHE A 168 6.06 10.98 2.64
C PHE A 168 4.64 10.58 2.26
N ALA A 169 3.69 11.44 2.54
CA ALA A 169 2.28 11.27 2.18
C ALA A 169 1.64 12.65 2.00
N SER A 170 0.50 12.69 1.33
CA SER A 170 -0.33 13.90 1.30
C SER A 170 -0.78 14.26 2.70
N VAL A 171 -0.56 15.51 3.11
CA VAL A 171 -1.02 16.02 4.40
C VAL A 171 -2.37 16.72 4.17
N ILE A 172 -3.43 16.14 4.71
CA ILE A 172 -4.71 16.84 4.77
C ILE A 172 -4.54 17.94 5.81
N ASN A 173 -4.49 19.21 5.36
CA ASN A 173 -4.44 20.33 6.27
C ASN A 173 -5.70 20.31 7.16
N ALA A 174 -5.49 20.06 8.45
CA ALA A 174 -6.56 20.02 9.45
C ALA A 174 -7.37 21.33 9.58
N SER A 175 -6.90 22.42 8.95
CA SER A 175 -7.62 23.68 8.87
C SER A 175 -8.89 23.65 8.02
N SER A 176 -9.09 22.59 7.20
CA SER A 176 -10.35 22.32 6.50
C SER A 176 -11.22 21.27 7.21
N ALA A 177 -10.85 20.84 8.41
CA ALA A 177 -11.73 20.09 9.30
C ALA A 177 -12.82 21.03 9.83
N GLU A 178 -13.68 21.51 8.93
CA GLU A 178 -14.99 22.00 9.29
C GLU A 178 -15.64 20.98 10.21
N LYS A 179 -16.24 21.48 11.30
CA LYS A 179 -17.01 20.73 12.31
C LYS A 179 -17.67 19.53 11.65
N LYS A 180 -17.34 18.30 12.12
CA LYS A 180 -17.95 17.05 11.65
C LYS A 180 -19.44 17.30 11.41
N PRO A 181 -19.93 17.27 10.17
CA PRO A 181 -21.35 17.07 9.98
C PRO A 181 -21.64 15.71 10.63
N THR A 182 -22.73 15.62 11.38
CA THR A 182 -23.30 14.35 11.85
C THR A 182 -23.76 13.57 10.64
N CYS A 183 -22.79 13.07 9.83
CA CYS A 183 -23.07 12.27 8.68
C CYS A 183 -23.50 10.89 9.19
N VAL A 184 -24.70 10.48 8.84
CA VAL A 184 -25.19 9.13 9.12
C VAL A 184 -24.19 8.17 8.50
N LYS A 185 -23.60 7.31 9.34
CA LYS A 185 -22.65 6.29 8.87
C LYS A 185 -23.39 5.32 7.95
N LYS A 186 -22.91 5.23 6.71
CA LYS A 186 -23.50 4.38 5.67
C LYS A 186 -22.96 2.96 5.73
N TYR A 187 -21.69 2.84 6.15
CA TYR A 187 -20.99 1.57 6.23
C TYR A 187 -20.39 1.37 7.62
N ASP A 188 -20.48 0.17 8.17
CA ASP A 188 -19.80 -0.19 9.41
C ASP A 188 -18.30 -0.25 9.16
N PHE A 189 -17.89 -0.85 8.04
CA PHE A 189 -16.48 -0.97 7.67
C PHE A 189 -16.24 -0.56 6.22
N VAL A 190 -15.06 -0.01 5.98
CA VAL A 190 -14.54 0.24 4.64
C VAL A 190 -13.15 -0.39 4.49
N TYR A 191 -12.85 -0.92 3.31
CA TYR A 191 -11.51 -1.33 2.94
C TYR A 191 -11.14 -0.69 1.59
N VAL A 192 -10.25 0.29 1.64
CA VAL A 192 -9.73 0.99 0.46
C VAL A 192 -8.45 0.30 0.01
N ALA A 193 -8.56 -0.56 -0.99
CA ALA A 193 -7.43 -1.31 -1.53
C ALA A 193 -7.74 -1.82 -2.93
N SER A 194 -6.69 -2.09 -3.71
CA SER A 194 -6.75 -2.84 -4.96
C SER A 194 -6.81 -4.36 -4.69
N GLY A 195 -7.01 -5.16 -5.74
CA GLY A 195 -7.24 -6.60 -5.61
C GLY A 195 -6.00 -7.49 -5.61
N GLU A 196 -4.79 -6.96 -5.34
CA GLU A 196 -3.57 -7.76 -5.28
C GLU A 196 -3.61 -8.76 -4.11
N ALA A 197 -2.95 -9.91 -4.30
CA ALA A 197 -2.98 -11.03 -3.35
C ALA A 197 -2.56 -10.65 -1.92
N HIS A 198 -1.58 -9.75 -1.77
CA HIS A 198 -1.11 -9.31 -0.45
C HIS A 198 -2.13 -8.44 0.31
N LYS A 199 -3.13 -7.88 -0.38
CA LYS A 199 -4.24 -7.13 0.25
C LYS A 199 -5.23 -8.05 0.99
N ASN A 200 -5.15 -9.37 0.77
CA ASN A 200 -5.76 -10.38 1.60
C ASN A 200 -7.31 -10.39 1.64
N HIS A 201 -7.93 -10.06 0.51
CA HIS A 201 -9.39 -10.01 0.40
C HIS A 201 -10.06 -11.36 0.70
N SER A 202 -9.45 -12.49 0.31
CA SER A 202 -10.03 -13.82 0.55
C SER A 202 -10.21 -14.13 2.04
N ASN A 203 -9.22 -13.82 2.89
CA ASN A 203 -9.38 -13.99 4.34
C ASN A 203 -10.39 -13.00 4.94
N LEU A 204 -10.52 -11.81 4.36
CA LEU A 204 -11.53 -10.83 4.76
C LEU A 204 -12.95 -11.33 4.43
N LEU A 205 -13.18 -11.84 3.23
CA LEU A 205 -14.46 -12.43 2.82
C LEU A 205 -14.84 -13.62 3.73
N GLU A 206 -13.87 -14.49 4.00
CA GLU A 206 -14.09 -15.63 4.89
C GLU A 206 -14.40 -15.18 6.33
N ALA A 207 -13.78 -14.10 6.81
CA ALA A 207 -14.13 -13.51 8.11
C ALA A 207 -15.57 -12.98 8.13
N TRP A 208 -16.04 -12.34 7.07
CA TRP A 208 -17.43 -11.90 6.93
C TRP A 208 -18.41 -13.06 6.87
N ARG A 209 -18.05 -14.19 6.23
CA ARG A 209 -18.83 -15.43 6.28
C ARG A 209 -18.97 -15.95 7.71
N LEU A 210 -17.84 -16.02 8.46
CA LEU A 210 -17.86 -16.44 9.86
C LEU A 210 -18.71 -15.53 10.76
N LEU A 211 -18.72 -14.23 10.51
CA LEU A 211 -19.59 -13.28 11.20
C LEU A 211 -21.06 -13.56 10.89
N ALA A 212 -21.41 -13.80 9.62
CA ALA A 212 -22.77 -14.13 9.22
C ALA A 212 -23.27 -15.45 9.83
N ASP A 213 -22.42 -16.48 9.89
CA ASP A 213 -22.71 -17.74 10.58
C ASP A 213 -23.02 -17.53 12.08
N ALA A 214 -22.39 -16.51 12.69
CA ALA A 214 -22.65 -16.08 14.07
C ALA A 214 -23.82 -15.09 14.21
N GLY A 215 -24.60 -14.85 13.15
CA GLY A 215 -25.75 -13.95 13.15
C GLY A 215 -25.40 -12.45 13.03
N LEU A 216 -24.15 -12.10 12.79
CA LEU A 216 -23.68 -10.71 12.63
C LEU A 216 -23.45 -10.41 11.15
N LYS A 217 -24.07 -9.37 10.64
CA LYS A 217 -23.97 -8.96 9.22
C LYS A 217 -23.53 -7.50 9.10
N PRO A 218 -22.33 -7.11 9.58
CA PRO A 218 -21.85 -5.75 9.42
C PRO A 218 -21.67 -5.41 7.95
N SER A 219 -22.00 -4.17 7.58
CA SER A 219 -21.80 -3.68 6.23
C SER A 219 -20.32 -3.42 5.94
N LEU A 220 -19.87 -3.84 4.75
CA LEU A 220 -18.50 -3.67 4.27
C LEU A 220 -18.49 -3.03 2.88
N ALA A 221 -17.85 -1.88 2.75
CA ALA A 221 -17.56 -1.26 1.46
C ALA A 221 -16.16 -1.63 0.97
N LEU A 222 -16.06 -2.11 -0.27
CA LEU A 222 -14.81 -2.45 -0.96
C LEU A 222 -14.62 -1.54 -2.17
N THR A 223 -13.38 -1.35 -2.63
CA THR A 223 -13.03 -0.48 -3.78
C THR A 223 -12.30 -1.25 -4.88
N ILE A 224 -12.82 -2.42 -5.26
CA ILE A 224 -12.20 -3.32 -6.22
C ILE A 224 -12.67 -3.01 -7.63
N ASN A 225 -11.73 -2.67 -8.52
CA ASN A 225 -12.00 -2.49 -9.94
C ASN A 225 -12.25 -3.86 -10.62
N PRO A 226 -13.49 -4.14 -11.12
CA PRO A 226 -13.82 -5.44 -11.69
C PRO A 226 -13.05 -5.76 -12.98
N GLN A 227 -12.68 -4.74 -13.77
CA GLN A 227 -11.93 -4.93 -15.02
C GLN A 227 -10.48 -5.33 -14.75
N SER A 228 -9.90 -4.79 -13.67
CA SER A 228 -8.53 -5.13 -13.26
C SER A 228 -8.44 -6.43 -12.48
N PHE A 229 -9.48 -6.77 -11.71
CA PHE A 229 -9.53 -7.94 -10.82
C PHE A 229 -10.83 -8.73 -10.97
N PRO A 230 -11.13 -9.28 -12.18
CA PRO A 230 -12.40 -9.94 -12.46
C PRO A 230 -12.66 -11.18 -11.59
N LEU A 231 -11.64 -11.98 -11.29
CA LEU A 231 -11.78 -13.17 -10.45
C LEU A 231 -12.18 -12.80 -9.02
N LEU A 232 -11.50 -11.81 -8.42
CA LEU A 232 -11.82 -11.34 -7.06
C LEU A 232 -13.21 -10.70 -7.02
N SER A 233 -13.59 -9.92 -8.03
CA SER A 233 -14.92 -9.33 -8.10
C SER A 233 -16.01 -10.40 -8.18
N GLY A 234 -15.78 -11.47 -8.94
CA GLY A 234 -16.66 -12.64 -9.01
C GLY A 234 -16.75 -13.37 -7.65
N GLU A 235 -15.63 -13.50 -6.94
CA GLU A 235 -15.59 -14.09 -5.60
C GLU A 235 -16.39 -13.24 -4.60
N ILE A 236 -16.23 -11.92 -4.59
CA ILE A 236 -17.01 -11.00 -3.75
C ILE A 236 -18.50 -11.17 -4.02
N THR A 237 -18.93 -11.17 -5.28
CA THR A 237 -20.32 -11.36 -5.68
C THR A 237 -20.85 -12.71 -5.20
N ARG A 238 -20.10 -13.80 -5.41
CA ARG A 238 -20.46 -15.15 -4.97
C ARG A 238 -20.66 -15.20 -3.45
N TYR A 239 -19.68 -14.73 -2.65
CA TYR A 239 -19.78 -14.72 -1.19
C TYR A 239 -20.99 -13.90 -0.71
N THR A 240 -21.20 -12.72 -1.31
CA THR A 240 -22.33 -11.85 -0.96
C THR A 240 -23.66 -12.56 -1.14
N HIS A 241 -23.87 -13.26 -2.26
CA HIS A 241 -25.12 -13.97 -2.55
C HIS A 241 -25.25 -15.28 -1.77
N GLU A 242 -24.21 -16.10 -1.76
CA GLU A 242 -24.23 -17.45 -1.17
C GLU A 242 -24.44 -17.40 0.35
N TYR A 243 -23.79 -16.46 1.05
CA TYR A 243 -23.86 -16.34 2.51
C TYR A 243 -24.70 -15.14 2.98
N GLY A 244 -25.35 -14.43 2.06
CA GLY A 244 -26.19 -13.27 2.38
C GLY A 244 -25.45 -12.19 3.14
N LEU A 245 -24.20 -11.88 2.72
CA LEU A 245 -23.33 -10.88 3.35
C LEU A 245 -23.76 -9.46 2.95
N ASN A 246 -23.57 -8.52 3.86
CA ASN A 246 -23.79 -7.09 3.59
C ASN A 246 -22.50 -6.45 3.05
N ILE A 247 -22.05 -6.88 1.86
CA ILE A 247 -20.85 -6.37 1.19
C ILE A 247 -21.25 -5.60 -0.06
N VAL A 248 -20.70 -4.39 -0.22
CA VAL A 248 -20.88 -3.55 -1.40
C VAL A 248 -19.51 -3.27 -2.02
N ASN A 249 -19.32 -3.66 -3.27
CA ASN A 249 -18.17 -3.23 -4.05
C ASN A 249 -18.52 -1.92 -4.77
N LEU A 250 -17.80 -0.84 -4.45
CA LEU A 250 -17.97 0.51 -5.00
C LEU A 250 -17.15 0.73 -6.27
N ASP A 251 -16.54 -0.32 -6.80
CA ASP A 251 -15.61 -0.27 -7.92
C ASP A 251 -14.42 0.67 -7.64
N GLN A 252 -13.82 1.21 -8.68
CA GLN A 252 -12.71 2.16 -8.54
C GLN A 252 -13.24 3.52 -8.09
N VAL A 253 -13.04 3.86 -6.82
CA VAL A 253 -13.42 5.16 -6.26
C VAL A 253 -12.35 6.21 -6.62
N PRO A 254 -12.73 7.35 -7.20
CA PRO A 254 -11.80 8.45 -7.46
C PRO A 254 -11.16 8.98 -6.16
N ALA A 255 -9.88 9.38 -6.22
CA ALA A 255 -9.14 9.87 -5.05
C ALA A 255 -9.88 10.99 -4.30
N MET A 256 -10.53 11.91 -5.01
CA MET A 256 -11.31 13.00 -4.42
C MET A 256 -12.51 12.52 -3.59
N SER A 257 -13.03 11.32 -3.84
CA SER A 257 -14.19 10.74 -3.15
C SER A 257 -13.81 9.85 -1.97
N ILE A 258 -12.53 9.50 -1.81
CA ILE A 258 -12.04 8.65 -0.71
C ILE A 258 -12.29 9.31 0.65
N SER A 259 -12.08 10.63 0.76
CA SER A 259 -12.37 11.39 1.99
C SER A 259 -13.84 11.25 2.42
N SER A 260 -14.77 11.38 1.48
CA SER A 260 -16.21 11.21 1.76
C SER A 260 -16.56 9.76 2.14
N LEU A 261 -15.85 8.79 1.57
CA LEU A 261 -16.03 7.38 1.90
C LEU A 261 -15.58 7.10 3.35
N TYR A 262 -14.43 7.63 3.78
CA TYR A 262 -14.00 7.53 5.18
C TYR A 262 -14.98 8.21 6.13
N GLN A 263 -15.48 9.40 5.80
CA GLN A 263 -16.47 10.12 6.62
C GLN A 263 -17.78 9.35 6.75
N SER A 264 -18.21 8.61 5.75
CA SER A 264 -19.44 7.81 5.75
C SER A 264 -19.27 6.40 6.34
N SER A 265 -18.07 6.03 6.80
CA SER A 265 -17.77 4.74 7.40
C SER A 265 -17.52 4.84 8.90
N SER A 266 -17.79 3.76 9.66
CA SER A 266 -17.55 3.72 11.11
C SER A 266 -16.12 3.34 11.45
N ALA A 267 -15.48 2.46 10.63
CA ALA A 267 -14.08 2.07 10.80
C ALA A 267 -13.44 1.66 9.46
N LEU A 268 -12.12 1.82 9.37
CA LEU A 268 -11.30 1.14 8.37
C LEU A 268 -10.96 -0.25 8.85
N ILE A 269 -11.14 -1.29 7.98
CA ILE A 269 -10.53 -2.60 8.18
C ILE A 269 -9.37 -2.77 7.22
N PHE A 270 -8.20 -3.19 7.72
CA PHE A 270 -6.97 -3.23 6.91
C PHE A 270 -6.21 -4.56 7.08
N PRO A 271 -6.65 -5.64 6.38
CA PRO A 271 -6.10 -6.99 6.53
C PRO A 271 -4.87 -7.26 5.66
N SER A 272 -4.25 -6.25 5.05
CA SER A 272 -3.08 -6.40 4.19
C SER A 272 -1.93 -7.13 4.91
N LYS A 273 -1.24 -8.03 4.19
CA LYS A 273 -0.13 -8.83 4.72
C LYS A 273 1.21 -8.14 4.62
N THR A 274 1.34 -7.18 3.72
CA THR A 274 2.58 -6.43 3.51
C THR A 274 2.31 -5.10 2.82
N GLU A 275 2.93 -4.04 3.31
CA GLU A 275 2.90 -2.69 2.74
C GLU A 275 4.25 -2.01 2.93
N SER A 276 4.51 -1.00 2.11
CA SER A 276 5.65 -0.10 2.32
C SER A 276 5.33 1.01 3.33
N LEU A 277 4.11 1.54 3.28
CA LEU A 277 3.57 2.53 4.22
C LEU A 277 2.12 2.20 4.61
N GLY A 278 1.27 1.80 3.63
CA GLY A 278 -0.16 1.66 3.86
C GLY A 278 -0.86 3.02 3.91
N LEU A 279 -0.87 3.75 2.79
CA LEU A 279 -1.50 5.08 2.69
C LEU A 279 -2.92 5.13 3.30
N PRO A 280 -3.80 4.13 3.13
CA PRO A 280 -5.11 4.13 3.75
C PRO A 280 -5.08 4.20 5.29
N LEU A 281 -4.02 3.70 5.94
CA LEU A 281 -3.85 3.83 7.40
C LEU A 281 -3.63 5.29 7.79
N VAL A 282 -2.76 5.99 7.06
CA VAL A 282 -2.47 7.42 7.27
C VAL A 282 -3.73 8.25 7.01
N GLU A 283 -4.39 8.01 5.88
CA GLU A 283 -5.61 8.71 5.46
C GLU A 283 -6.73 8.53 6.48
N ALA A 284 -7.01 7.31 6.92
CA ALA A 284 -8.04 7.01 7.93
C ALA A 284 -7.76 7.75 9.24
N THR A 285 -6.50 7.73 9.71
CA THR A 285 -6.09 8.43 10.92
C THR A 285 -6.26 9.94 10.81
N GLN A 286 -5.92 10.54 9.66
CA GLN A 286 -6.13 11.97 9.40
C GLN A 286 -7.62 12.36 9.42
N HIS A 287 -8.52 11.42 9.08
CA HIS A 287 -9.98 11.60 9.18
C HIS A 287 -10.54 11.26 10.57
N GLY A 288 -9.71 10.85 11.52
CA GLY A 288 -10.14 10.39 12.84
C GLY A 288 -10.99 9.12 12.78
N LEU A 289 -10.85 8.31 11.72
CA LEU A 289 -11.55 7.05 11.54
C LEU A 289 -10.85 5.96 12.35
N PRO A 290 -11.57 5.21 13.22
CA PRO A 290 -11.01 4.04 13.89
C PRO A 290 -10.46 3.02 12.89
N VAL A 291 -9.33 2.39 13.22
CA VAL A 291 -8.68 1.42 12.33
C VAL A 291 -8.56 0.07 13.02
N LEU A 292 -9.06 -0.99 12.35
CA LEU A 292 -8.78 -2.38 12.68
C LEU A 292 -7.77 -2.91 11.67
N ALA A 293 -6.60 -3.36 12.10
CA ALA A 293 -5.52 -3.71 11.17
C ALA A 293 -4.81 -5.01 11.52
N SER A 294 -4.07 -5.54 10.55
CA SER A 294 -3.13 -6.64 10.75
C SER A 294 -2.12 -6.31 11.85
N GLU A 295 -1.87 -7.23 12.79
CA GLU A 295 -0.80 -7.10 13.79
C GLU A 295 0.55 -7.38 13.10
N LEU A 296 1.11 -6.35 12.47
CA LEU A 296 2.35 -6.40 11.72
C LEU A 296 3.16 -5.11 11.92
N ASP A 297 4.49 -5.23 11.84
CA ASP A 297 5.43 -4.14 12.10
C ASP A 297 5.13 -2.89 11.27
N TYR A 298 4.80 -3.04 9.98
CA TYR A 298 4.54 -1.91 9.11
C TYR A 298 3.30 -1.10 9.55
N VAL A 299 2.32 -1.73 10.21
CA VAL A 299 1.15 -1.04 10.77
C VAL A 299 1.58 -0.23 11.98
N ARG A 300 2.34 -0.87 12.90
CA ARG A 300 2.84 -0.24 14.12
C ARG A 300 3.83 0.89 13.87
N ASP A 301 4.58 0.84 12.76
CA ASP A 301 5.43 1.94 12.31
C ASP A 301 4.63 3.21 11.95
N VAL A 302 3.34 3.08 11.62
CA VAL A 302 2.53 4.17 11.03
C VAL A 302 1.44 4.66 11.96
N ILE A 303 0.72 3.75 12.63
CA ILE A 303 -0.44 4.07 13.48
C ILE A 303 -0.52 3.15 14.71
N GLU A 304 -1.34 3.57 15.66
CA GLU A 304 -1.83 2.72 16.76
C GLU A 304 -3.28 2.32 16.47
N PRO A 305 -3.57 1.09 15.99
CA PRO A 305 -4.93 0.66 15.66
C PRO A 305 -5.79 0.46 16.92
N VAL A 306 -7.11 0.65 16.80
CA VAL A 306 -8.05 0.39 17.92
C VAL A 306 -8.23 -1.11 18.17
N GLU A 307 -8.07 -1.94 17.14
CA GLU A 307 -8.09 -3.40 17.22
C GLU A 307 -7.06 -3.99 16.26
N THR A 308 -6.45 -5.10 16.65
CA THR A 308 -5.52 -5.84 15.80
C THR A 308 -5.92 -7.30 15.65
N PHE A 309 -5.42 -7.92 14.60
CA PHE A 309 -5.67 -9.32 14.28
C PHE A 309 -4.52 -9.97 13.49
N ASN A 310 -4.45 -11.30 13.57
CA ASN A 310 -3.58 -12.06 12.67
C ASN A 310 -4.18 -12.11 11.25
N PRO A 311 -3.52 -11.51 10.22
CA PRO A 311 -4.07 -11.48 8.87
C PRO A 311 -4.17 -12.85 8.20
N ASN A 312 -3.50 -13.86 8.72
CA ASN A 312 -3.57 -15.23 8.19
C ASN A 312 -4.72 -16.06 8.78
N SER A 313 -5.50 -15.49 9.72
CA SER A 313 -6.61 -16.15 10.39
C SER A 313 -7.92 -15.38 10.18
N PRO A 314 -8.83 -15.86 9.32
CA PRO A 314 -10.17 -15.28 9.21
C PRO A 314 -10.92 -15.20 10.54
N VAL A 315 -10.72 -16.20 11.43
CA VAL A 315 -11.29 -16.21 12.78
C VAL A 315 -10.76 -15.03 13.60
N SER A 316 -9.45 -14.73 13.50
CA SER A 316 -8.85 -13.58 14.20
C SER A 316 -9.41 -12.25 13.70
N ILE A 317 -9.62 -12.11 12.40
CA ILE A 317 -10.26 -10.93 11.78
C ILE A 317 -11.70 -10.80 12.29
N ALA A 318 -12.50 -11.87 12.22
CA ALA A 318 -13.88 -11.85 12.68
C ALA A 318 -14.00 -11.49 14.17
N ARG A 319 -13.11 -12.01 15.02
CA ARG A 319 -13.07 -11.67 16.45
C ARG A 319 -12.75 -10.22 16.72
N ALA A 320 -11.82 -9.61 15.98
CA ALA A 320 -11.53 -8.18 16.09
C ALA A 320 -12.74 -7.32 15.69
N VAL A 321 -13.42 -7.69 14.60
CA VAL A 321 -14.68 -7.03 14.19
C VAL A 321 -15.74 -7.15 15.28
N ARG A 322 -15.93 -8.34 15.88
CA ARG A 322 -16.88 -8.55 16.98
C ARG A 322 -16.57 -7.69 18.20
N ARG A 323 -15.29 -7.62 18.62
CA ARG A 323 -14.88 -6.76 19.75
C ARG A 323 -15.18 -5.29 19.46
N PHE A 324 -14.85 -4.81 18.27
CA PHE A 324 -15.15 -3.42 17.88
C PHE A 324 -16.64 -3.11 17.90
N LEU A 325 -17.49 -4.07 17.51
CA LEU A 325 -18.95 -3.94 17.55
C LEU A 325 -19.56 -4.17 18.93
N GLY A 326 -18.77 -4.40 19.97
CA GLY A 326 -19.23 -4.69 21.32
C GLY A 326 -19.81 -6.10 21.55
N ASN A 327 -19.61 -7.02 20.56
CA ASN A 327 -20.08 -8.40 20.60
C ASN A 327 -18.95 -9.34 21.01
N VAL A 328 -18.49 -9.25 22.25
CA VAL A 328 -17.37 -10.06 22.76
C VAL A 328 -17.83 -11.51 23.00
N GLU A 329 -17.05 -12.47 22.49
CA GLU A 329 -17.27 -13.88 22.81
C GLU A 329 -16.90 -14.15 24.27
N PRO A 330 -17.72 -14.93 24.99
CA PRO A 330 -17.35 -15.36 26.33
C PRO A 330 -16.07 -16.23 26.29
N THR A 331 -15.20 -16.00 27.24
CA THR A 331 -14.01 -16.86 27.43
C THR A 331 -14.43 -18.24 27.92
N VAL A 332 -13.62 -19.23 27.56
CA VAL A 332 -13.86 -20.62 28.10
C VAL A 332 -13.76 -20.60 29.62
N GLN A 333 -14.80 -21.11 30.27
CA GLN A 333 -14.74 -21.35 31.73
C GLN A 333 -13.78 -22.50 32.01
N MET A 334 -12.80 -22.22 32.85
CA MET A 334 -11.89 -23.27 33.33
C MET A 334 -12.61 -24.12 34.34
N ARG A 335 -12.50 -25.42 34.18
CA ARG A 335 -13.00 -26.44 35.15
C ARG A 335 -11.87 -26.91 36.05
N SER A 336 -12.20 -27.30 37.25
CA SER A 336 -11.27 -28.05 38.11
C SER A 336 -10.98 -29.44 37.53
N ALA A 337 -9.91 -30.09 37.97
CA ALA A 337 -9.62 -31.47 37.58
C ALA A 337 -10.73 -32.43 37.98
N GLU A 338 -11.38 -32.18 39.10
CA GLU A 338 -12.51 -32.97 39.61
C GLU A 338 -13.74 -32.84 38.69
N GLU A 339 -14.12 -31.60 38.31
CA GLU A 339 -15.23 -31.35 37.37
C GLU A 339 -14.95 -31.91 35.98
N PHE A 340 -13.70 -31.82 35.50
CA PHE A 340 -13.27 -32.43 34.24
C PHE A 340 -13.41 -33.98 34.32
N LEU A 341 -12.91 -34.60 35.38
CA LEU A 341 -12.98 -36.04 35.54
C LEU A 341 -14.43 -36.54 35.67
N ALA A 342 -15.27 -35.82 36.41
CA ALA A 342 -16.69 -36.13 36.53
C ALA A 342 -17.41 -36.10 35.17
N GLU A 343 -17.05 -35.21 34.27
CA GLU A 343 -17.63 -35.14 32.92
C GLU A 343 -17.11 -36.26 32.01
N VAL A 344 -15.84 -36.65 32.13
CA VAL A 344 -15.23 -37.77 31.36
C VAL A 344 -15.81 -39.12 31.74
N LEU A 345 -16.26 -39.27 32.99
CA LEU A 345 -16.82 -40.54 33.52
C LEU A 345 -18.35 -40.68 33.31
N ARG A 346 -19.02 -39.68 32.75
CA ARG A 346 -20.43 -39.72 32.30
C ARG A 346 -20.57 -40.44 30.96
#